data_513b13d22cce0babfff683ab11ee7ac2
#
_entry.id   513b13d22cce0babfff683ab11ee7ac2
#
_cell.length_a   1.000
_cell.length_b   1.000
_cell.length_c   1.000
_cell.angle_alpha   90.00
_cell.angle_beta   90.00
_cell.angle_gamma   90.00
#
_symmetry.space_group_name_H-M   'P 1'
#
loop_
_entity.id
_entity.type
_entity.pdbx_description
1 polymer ?
#
loop_
_entity_poly.entity_id
_entity_poly.type
_entity_poly.pdbx_seq_one_letter_code
_entity_poly.pdbx_strand_id
1 'polypeptide(L)'
;MKKTIEISKLSKSFPSPDGEETVHVFNEVDLVVEAGSSVAIVGPSGSGKSTLLNVIGLLDKPTQGSIEVNQQSLGSLSDKEVAEYRNQTVGFVFQSHHLLPSCTVLENVMVPALAGFGKLRGSELRNRATELLKEIGLDHRLSHLPGQISGGERQRVAVARALINNPSVLLADEPTGALDQSNSNKLIDLLNQLNEQKGVTLLMVTHSEHSANQMKHAYHLNDGNLNQQR
;
A
#
# COMPACT_ATOMS: atom_id res chain seq x y z
N MET A 1 21.11 -8.41 -5.16
CA MET A 1 19.68 -8.49 -5.53
C MET A 1 19.20 -7.11 -5.97
N LYS A 2 18.15 -7.00 -6.81
CA LYS A 2 17.64 -5.71 -7.26
C LYS A 2 16.82 -5.08 -6.14
N LYS A 3 17.13 -3.84 -5.76
CA LYS A 3 16.37 -3.08 -4.75
C LYS A 3 15.17 -2.43 -5.42
N THR A 4 14.03 -2.44 -4.75
CA THR A 4 12.82 -1.74 -5.20
C THR A 4 12.59 -0.47 -4.41
N ILE A 5 12.75 -0.50 -3.07
CA ILE A 5 12.64 0.70 -2.22
C ILE A 5 13.97 0.87 -1.50
N GLU A 6 14.51 2.08 -1.53
CA GLU A 6 15.70 2.48 -0.78
C GLU A 6 15.43 3.81 -0.09
N ILE A 7 15.51 3.80 1.23
CA ILE A 7 15.30 4.96 2.10
C ILE A 7 16.59 5.25 2.84
N SER A 8 17.02 6.51 2.80
CA SER A 8 18.25 6.93 3.45
C SER A 8 18.00 8.16 4.33
N LYS A 9 18.28 8.00 5.63
CA LYS A 9 18.19 9.03 6.67
C LYS A 9 16.88 9.81 6.63
N LEU A 10 15.78 9.09 6.42
CA LEU A 10 14.46 9.68 6.28
C LEU A 10 13.95 10.18 7.62
N SER A 11 13.55 11.44 7.66
CA SER A 11 12.95 12.05 8.84
C SER A 11 11.62 12.71 8.49
N LYS A 12 10.66 12.64 9.40
CA LYS A 12 9.37 13.31 9.29
C LYS A 12 8.99 13.97 10.61
N SER A 13 8.61 15.23 10.49
CA SER A 13 8.07 16.00 11.60
C SER A 13 6.92 16.89 11.13
N PHE A 14 6.06 17.25 12.07
CA PHE A 14 4.95 18.17 11.87
C PHE A 14 5.05 19.32 12.87
N PRO A 15 4.60 20.55 12.51
CA PRO A 15 4.44 21.60 13.47
C PRO A 15 3.37 21.19 14.49
N SER A 16 3.59 21.51 15.77
CA SER A 16 2.56 21.36 16.80
C SER A 16 1.36 22.27 16.50
N PRO A 17 0.14 21.93 16.95
CA PRO A 17 -1.07 22.72 16.70
C PRO A 17 -0.96 24.17 17.21
N ASP A 18 -0.20 24.44 18.23
CA ASP A 18 0.09 25.76 18.78
C ASP A 18 1.24 26.47 18.07
N GLY A 19 2.00 25.77 17.23
CA GLY A 19 3.14 26.30 16.47
C GLY A 19 4.42 26.52 17.26
N GLU A 20 4.43 26.20 18.57
CA GLU A 20 5.58 26.45 19.45
C GLU A 20 6.60 25.31 19.41
N GLU A 21 6.17 24.08 19.11
CA GLU A 21 7.01 22.87 19.09
C GLU A 21 6.91 22.12 17.77
N THR A 22 7.87 21.25 17.53
CA THR A 22 7.88 20.31 16.39
C THR A 22 7.71 18.89 16.90
N VAL A 23 6.68 18.22 16.43
CA VAL A 23 6.44 16.80 16.74
C VAL A 23 7.24 15.94 15.76
N HIS A 24 8.28 15.28 16.24
CA HIS A 24 9.06 14.31 15.46
C HIS A 24 8.33 12.97 15.42
N VAL A 25 8.07 12.47 14.21
CA VAL A 25 7.38 11.18 14.00
C VAL A 25 8.38 10.04 13.88
N PHE A 26 9.41 10.24 13.06
CA PHE A 26 10.58 9.36 12.95
C PHE A 26 11.80 10.18 12.52
N ASN A 27 12.99 9.68 12.84
CA ASN A 27 14.24 10.37 12.61
C ASN A 27 15.30 9.44 12.05
N GLU A 28 15.96 9.87 10.96
CA GLU A 28 17.05 9.19 10.26
C GLU A 28 16.79 7.69 9.99
N VAL A 29 15.57 7.36 9.56
CA VAL A 29 15.20 5.98 9.21
C VAL A 29 15.89 5.55 7.93
N ASP A 30 16.54 4.38 7.96
CA ASP A 30 17.08 3.68 6.80
C ASP A 30 16.30 2.40 6.55
N LEU A 31 15.96 2.11 5.28
CA LEU A 31 15.27 0.89 4.88
C LEU A 31 15.63 0.50 3.46
N VAL A 32 15.95 -0.77 3.23
CA VAL A 32 16.11 -1.34 1.90
C VAL A 32 15.15 -2.50 1.72
N VAL A 33 14.33 -2.45 0.66
CA VAL A 33 13.40 -3.52 0.30
C VAL A 33 13.78 -4.07 -1.06
N GLU A 34 14.04 -5.36 -1.13
CA GLU A 34 14.37 -6.05 -2.39
C GLU A 34 13.14 -6.26 -3.27
N ALA A 35 13.37 -6.33 -4.59
CA ALA A 35 12.28 -6.56 -5.54
C ALA A 35 11.59 -7.91 -5.29
N GLY A 36 10.26 -7.89 -5.27
CA GLY A 36 9.44 -9.08 -5.02
C GLY A 36 9.52 -9.61 -3.59
N SER A 37 10.08 -8.84 -2.64
CA SER A 37 10.05 -9.18 -1.23
C SER A 37 8.72 -8.76 -0.58
N SER A 38 8.38 -9.39 0.55
CA SER A 38 7.31 -8.96 1.44
C SER A 38 7.89 -8.53 2.78
N VAL A 39 7.57 -7.31 3.20
CA VAL A 39 8.09 -6.66 4.41
C VAL A 39 6.94 -6.18 5.26
N ALA A 40 6.97 -6.45 6.56
CA ALA A 40 6.10 -5.84 7.54
C ALA A 40 6.86 -4.80 8.38
N ILE A 41 6.20 -3.70 8.70
CA ILE A 41 6.63 -2.76 9.73
C ILE A 41 5.60 -2.80 10.85
N VAL A 42 6.03 -3.24 12.03
CA VAL A 42 5.21 -3.29 13.23
C VAL A 42 5.58 -2.19 14.20
N GLY A 43 4.73 -1.95 15.18
CA GLY A 43 4.97 -0.99 16.25
C GLY A 43 3.67 -0.53 16.91
N PRO A 44 3.75 0.17 18.04
CA PRO A 44 2.56 0.65 18.75
C PRO A 44 1.74 1.64 17.92
N SER A 45 0.49 1.87 18.33
CA SER A 45 -0.33 2.93 17.73
C SER A 45 0.36 4.29 17.90
N GLY A 46 0.34 5.12 16.86
CA GLY A 46 0.99 6.43 16.88
C GLY A 46 2.51 6.42 16.62
N SER A 47 3.16 5.27 16.43
CA SER A 47 4.62 5.22 16.17
C SER A 47 5.07 5.77 14.80
N GLY A 48 4.14 6.20 13.94
CA GLY A 48 4.49 6.79 12.63
C GLY A 48 4.46 5.82 11.45
N LYS A 49 3.99 4.58 11.61
CA LYS A 49 3.95 3.55 10.54
C LYS A 49 3.19 4.01 9.30
N SER A 50 1.96 4.48 9.47
CA SER A 50 1.14 5.00 8.36
C SER A 50 1.76 6.25 7.74
N THR A 51 2.41 7.10 8.55
CA THR A 51 3.14 8.27 8.06
C THR A 51 4.32 7.84 7.18
N LEU A 52 5.10 6.84 7.62
CA LEU A 52 6.21 6.31 6.81
C LEU A 52 5.70 5.75 5.47
N LEU A 53 4.62 4.97 5.50
CA LEU A 53 3.99 4.42 4.30
C LEU A 53 3.46 5.53 3.36
N ASN A 54 2.84 6.58 3.91
CA ASN A 54 2.36 7.73 3.16
C ASN A 54 3.50 8.50 2.50
N VAL A 55 4.63 8.64 3.17
CA VAL A 55 5.83 9.32 2.61
C VAL A 55 6.44 8.48 1.48
N ILE A 56 6.54 7.16 1.63
CA ILE A 56 6.99 6.26 0.55
C ILE A 56 6.06 6.34 -0.67
N GLY A 57 4.76 6.43 -0.43
CA GLY A 57 3.75 6.54 -1.48
C GLY A 57 3.53 7.94 -2.03
N LEU A 58 4.31 8.93 -1.59
CA LEU A 58 4.17 10.36 -1.95
C LEU A 58 2.76 10.92 -1.69
N LEU A 59 2.05 10.39 -0.70
CA LEU A 59 0.84 11.01 -0.14
C LEU A 59 1.21 12.14 0.82
N ASP A 60 2.43 12.09 1.36
CA ASP A 60 3.05 13.14 2.17
C ASP A 60 4.53 13.28 1.76
N LYS A 61 5.15 14.40 2.13
CA LYS A 61 6.57 14.67 1.83
C LYS A 61 7.44 14.43 3.06
N PRO A 62 8.65 13.90 2.91
CA PRO A 62 9.61 13.83 4.01
C PRO A 62 10.04 15.23 4.43
N THR A 63 10.48 15.39 5.68
CA THR A 63 11.11 16.61 6.18
C THR A 63 12.59 16.63 5.77
N GLN A 64 13.27 15.49 5.86
CA GLN A 64 14.67 15.30 5.47
C GLN A 64 14.89 13.86 4.95
N GLY A 65 16.06 13.64 4.35
CA GLY A 65 16.46 12.35 3.80
C GLY A 65 15.98 12.15 2.37
N SER A 66 16.14 10.94 1.85
CA SER A 66 15.81 10.60 0.47
C SER A 66 15.10 9.26 0.35
N ILE A 67 14.29 9.13 -0.70
CA ILE A 67 13.61 7.90 -1.08
C ILE A 67 13.86 7.65 -2.55
N GLU A 68 14.27 6.44 -2.87
CA GLU A 68 14.34 5.95 -4.23
C GLU A 68 13.43 4.73 -4.38
N VAL A 69 12.67 4.68 -5.47
CA VAL A 69 11.85 3.53 -5.84
C VAL A 69 12.18 3.14 -7.29
N ASN A 70 12.53 1.88 -7.49
CA ASN A 70 13.01 1.37 -8.79
C ASN A 70 14.16 2.21 -9.37
N GLN A 71 15.10 2.68 -8.53
CA GLN A 71 16.23 3.55 -8.88
C GLN A 71 15.80 4.97 -9.33
N GLN A 72 14.55 5.35 -9.11
CA GLN A 72 14.07 6.71 -9.34
C GLN A 72 14.02 7.47 -8.02
N SER A 73 14.74 8.59 -7.93
CA SER A 73 14.65 9.48 -6.77
C SER A 73 13.31 10.21 -6.75
N LEU A 74 12.61 10.14 -5.61
CA LEU A 74 11.27 10.70 -5.46
C LEU A 74 11.29 12.19 -5.09
N GLY A 75 12.39 12.68 -4.53
CA GLY A 75 12.49 14.06 -4.03
C GLY A 75 12.50 15.15 -5.11
N SER A 76 12.81 14.80 -6.36
CA SER A 76 12.91 15.74 -7.49
C SER A 76 11.71 15.71 -8.44
N LEU A 77 10.67 14.92 -8.14
CA LEU A 77 9.51 14.76 -9.02
C LEU A 77 8.62 16.00 -9.02
N SER A 78 8.19 16.41 -10.22
CA SER A 78 7.11 17.39 -10.40
C SER A 78 5.75 16.80 -9.97
N ASP A 79 4.75 17.65 -9.74
CA ASP A 79 3.40 17.21 -9.35
C ASP A 79 2.77 16.20 -10.32
N LYS A 80 3.05 16.35 -11.63
CA LYS A 80 2.59 15.41 -12.66
C LYS A 80 3.28 14.05 -12.51
N GLU A 81 4.60 14.05 -12.31
CA GLU A 81 5.37 12.81 -12.10
C GLU A 81 4.99 12.11 -10.79
N VAL A 82 4.69 12.87 -9.72
CA VAL A 82 4.13 12.34 -8.47
C VAL A 82 2.78 11.67 -8.71
N ALA A 83 1.90 12.27 -9.51
CA ALA A 83 0.61 11.67 -9.85
C ALA A 83 0.78 10.40 -10.69
N GLU A 84 1.72 10.40 -11.64
CA GLU A 84 2.06 9.22 -12.44
C GLU A 84 2.69 8.11 -11.60
N TYR A 85 3.64 8.43 -10.72
CA TYR A 85 4.25 7.50 -9.76
C TYR A 85 3.18 6.79 -8.91
N ARG A 86 2.28 7.57 -8.28
CA ARG A 86 1.18 7.01 -7.47
C ARG A 86 0.22 6.13 -8.28
N ASN A 87 0.04 6.44 -9.56
CA ASN A 87 -0.88 5.70 -10.43
C ASN A 87 -0.26 4.43 -11.02
N GLN A 88 1.01 4.49 -11.44
CA GLN A 88 1.64 3.41 -12.20
C GLN A 88 2.56 2.53 -11.36
N THR A 89 3.23 3.11 -10.37
CA THR A 89 4.28 2.41 -9.60
C THR A 89 3.75 1.84 -8.31
N VAL A 90 2.75 2.48 -7.70
CA VAL A 90 2.25 2.15 -6.36
C VAL A 90 0.79 1.72 -6.40
N GLY A 91 0.49 0.59 -5.75
CA GLY A 91 -0.87 0.21 -5.36
C GLY A 91 -1.07 0.45 -3.86
N PHE A 92 -2.18 1.10 -3.48
CA PHE A 92 -2.52 1.34 -2.09
C PHE A 92 -3.66 0.45 -1.60
N VAL A 93 -3.47 -0.15 -0.44
CA VAL A 93 -4.51 -0.87 0.33
C VAL A 93 -4.58 -0.26 1.72
N PHE A 94 -5.69 0.39 2.05
CA PHE A 94 -5.90 1.05 3.35
C PHE A 94 -6.78 0.19 4.26
N GLN A 95 -6.73 0.44 5.55
CA GLN A 95 -7.61 -0.15 6.56
C GLN A 95 -9.08 0.12 6.24
N SER A 96 -9.41 1.37 5.95
CA SER A 96 -10.71 1.77 5.39
C SER A 96 -10.63 1.66 3.88
N HIS A 97 -11.12 0.61 3.31
CA HIS A 97 -11.03 0.24 1.89
C HIS A 97 -11.26 1.39 0.87
N HIS A 98 -11.87 2.51 1.27
CA HIS A 98 -12.14 3.71 0.44
C HIS A 98 -12.75 3.38 -0.94
N LEU A 99 -13.72 2.48 -0.97
CA LEU A 99 -14.47 2.22 -2.19
C LEU A 99 -15.51 3.33 -2.42
N LEU A 100 -15.71 3.68 -3.68
CA LEU A 100 -16.73 4.63 -4.10
C LEU A 100 -18.11 3.96 -3.95
N PRO A 101 -18.99 4.45 -3.07
CA PRO A 101 -20.24 3.76 -2.74
C PRO A 101 -21.26 3.72 -3.88
N SER A 102 -21.16 4.65 -4.83
CA SER A 102 -22.01 4.75 -6.02
C SER A 102 -21.50 3.95 -7.22
N CYS A 103 -20.29 3.38 -7.14
CA CYS A 103 -19.69 2.56 -8.18
C CYS A 103 -19.79 1.08 -7.81
N THR A 104 -20.03 0.24 -8.81
CA THR A 104 -20.00 -1.21 -8.64
C THR A 104 -18.61 -1.72 -8.25
N VAL A 105 -18.52 -2.97 -7.82
CA VAL A 105 -17.26 -3.66 -7.54
C VAL A 105 -16.31 -3.58 -8.75
N LEU A 106 -16.81 -3.87 -9.93
CA LEU A 106 -16.02 -3.80 -11.16
C LEU A 106 -15.53 -2.38 -11.46
N GLU A 107 -16.39 -1.39 -11.35
CA GLU A 107 -16.04 0.02 -11.58
C GLU A 107 -15.02 0.53 -10.57
N ASN A 108 -15.15 0.17 -9.29
CA ASN A 108 -14.17 0.52 -8.26
C ASN A 108 -12.77 0.02 -8.62
N VAL A 109 -12.64 -1.20 -9.14
CA VAL A 109 -11.34 -1.74 -9.57
C VAL A 109 -10.79 -0.98 -10.78
N MET A 110 -11.64 -0.50 -11.69
CA MET A 110 -11.25 0.22 -12.90
C MET A 110 -10.80 1.66 -12.65
N VAL A 111 -11.26 2.31 -11.55
CA VAL A 111 -11.03 3.75 -11.28
C VAL A 111 -9.59 4.22 -11.48
N PRO A 112 -8.54 3.56 -10.92
CA PRO A 112 -7.18 4.07 -11.07
C PRO A 112 -6.70 4.09 -12.53
N ALA A 113 -7.15 3.15 -13.36
CA ALA A 113 -6.77 3.11 -14.78
C ALA A 113 -7.45 4.21 -15.61
N LEU A 114 -8.55 4.81 -15.12
CA LEU A 114 -9.25 5.91 -15.77
C LEU A 114 -8.57 7.28 -15.56
N ALA A 115 -7.62 7.39 -14.64
CA ALA A 115 -6.95 8.65 -14.29
C ALA A 115 -5.99 9.21 -15.38
N GLY A 116 -5.94 8.61 -16.55
CA GLY A 116 -5.21 9.15 -17.71
C GLY A 116 -3.77 8.63 -17.88
N PHE A 117 -3.16 8.05 -16.88
CA PHE A 117 -1.81 7.46 -16.94
C PHE A 117 -1.81 5.98 -17.38
N GLY A 118 -2.92 5.25 -17.16
CA GLY A 118 -3.06 3.85 -17.54
C GLY A 118 -3.08 3.64 -19.06
N LYS A 119 -2.59 2.48 -19.51
CA LYS A 119 -2.54 2.10 -20.93
C LYS A 119 -3.81 1.41 -21.39
N LEU A 120 -4.50 0.70 -20.49
CA LEU A 120 -5.70 -0.08 -20.79
C LEU A 120 -6.92 0.83 -20.95
N ARG A 121 -7.79 0.50 -21.94
CA ARG A 121 -9.02 1.24 -22.21
C ARG A 121 -10.17 0.28 -22.60
N GLY A 122 -11.40 0.75 -22.45
CA GLY A 122 -12.59 0.06 -22.94
C GLY A 122 -12.70 -1.38 -22.47
N SER A 123 -12.82 -2.30 -23.43
CA SER A 123 -12.98 -3.75 -23.17
C SER A 123 -11.75 -4.38 -22.52
N GLU A 124 -10.53 -3.95 -22.86
CA GLU A 124 -9.29 -4.48 -22.28
C GLU A 124 -9.22 -4.17 -20.78
N LEU A 125 -9.54 -2.93 -20.39
CA LEU A 125 -9.60 -2.54 -18.98
C LEU A 125 -10.65 -3.34 -18.21
N ARG A 126 -11.84 -3.50 -18.81
CA ARG A 126 -12.92 -4.29 -18.22
C ARG A 126 -12.51 -5.76 -18.03
N ASN A 127 -11.90 -6.37 -19.04
CA ASN A 127 -11.43 -7.75 -18.97
C ASN A 127 -10.37 -7.90 -17.87
N ARG A 128 -9.38 -7.00 -17.82
CA ARG A 128 -8.35 -7.00 -16.77
C ARG A 128 -8.94 -6.89 -15.38
N ALA A 129 -9.90 -5.99 -15.16
CA ALA A 129 -10.58 -5.84 -13.89
C ALA A 129 -11.39 -7.10 -13.50
N THR A 130 -12.06 -7.72 -14.48
CA THR A 130 -12.80 -8.97 -14.27
C THR A 130 -11.87 -10.13 -13.90
N GLU A 131 -10.71 -10.25 -14.56
CA GLU A 131 -9.69 -11.26 -14.22
C GLU A 131 -9.17 -11.08 -12.81
N LEU A 132 -8.83 -9.85 -12.41
CA LEU A 132 -8.38 -9.56 -11.04
C LEU A 132 -9.47 -9.93 -10.00
N LEU A 133 -10.73 -9.61 -10.27
CA LEU A 133 -11.84 -9.95 -9.39
C LEU A 133 -12.05 -11.46 -9.31
N LYS A 134 -11.83 -12.20 -10.38
CA LYS A 134 -11.86 -13.66 -10.42
C LYS A 134 -10.70 -14.25 -9.60
N GLU A 135 -9.48 -13.72 -9.74
CA GLU A 135 -8.30 -14.17 -8.96
C GLU A 135 -8.54 -14.07 -7.44
N ILE A 136 -9.32 -13.08 -7.00
CA ILE A 136 -9.65 -12.88 -5.58
C ILE A 136 -11.01 -13.48 -5.16
N GLY A 137 -11.65 -14.30 -6.04
CA GLY A 137 -12.89 -15.01 -5.77
C GLY A 137 -14.14 -14.13 -5.71
N LEU A 138 -14.19 -13.03 -6.47
CA LEU A 138 -15.30 -12.07 -6.50
C LEU A 138 -15.93 -11.87 -7.89
N ASP A 139 -15.73 -12.80 -8.80
CA ASP A 139 -16.32 -12.80 -10.15
C ASP A 139 -17.86 -12.81 -10.13
N HIS A 140 -18.47 -13.37 -9.08
CA HIS A 140 -19.92 -13.36 -8.86
C HIS A 140 -20.47 -12.05 -8.29
N ARG A 141 -19.60 -11.05 -7.98
CA ARG A 141 -19.94 -9.75 -7.36
C ARG A 141 -19.75 -8.53 -8.26
N LEU A 142 -19.42 -8.69 -9.52
CA LEU A 142 -19.01 -7.59 -10.42
C LEU A 142 -19.97 -6.40 -10.44
N SER A 143 -21.28 -6.66 -10.44
CA SER A 143 -22.34 -5.63 -10.50
C SER A 143 -22.84 -5.16 -9.13
N HIS A 144 -22.33 -5.72 -8.02
CA HIS A 144 -22.74 -5.31 -6.68
C HIS A 144 -22.13 -3.97 -6.29
N LEU A 145 -22.84 -3.21 -5.49
CA LEU A 145 -22.32 -1.99 -4.84
C LEU A 145 -21.56 -2.37 -3.54
N PRO A 146 -20.63 -1.54 -3.06
CA PRO A 146 -19.88 -1.79 -1.83
C PRO A 146 -20.74 -2.07 -0.61
N GLY A 147 -21.94 -1.45 -0.50
CA GLY A 147 -22.89 -1.70 0.58
C GLY A 147 -23.56 -3.08 0.54
N GLN A 148 -23.46 -3.82 -0.56
CA GLN A 148 -24.07 -5.13 -0.76
C GLN A 148 -23.10 -6.30 -0.54
N ILE A 149 -21.85 -6.02 -0.17
CA ILE A 149 -20.80 -7.01 0.05
C ILE A 149 -20.22 -6.87 1.47
N SER A 150 -19.65 -7.97 1.98
CA SER A 150 -19.06 -8.01 3.32
C SER A 150 -17.80 -7.14 3.45
N GLY A 151 -17.35 -6.86 4.69
CA GLY A 151 -16.11 -6.12 4.96
C GLY A 151 -14.88 -6.77 4.34
N GLY A 152 -14.76 -8.09 4.46
CA GLY A 152 -13.67 -8.85 3.85
C GLY A 152 -13.72 -8.85 2.32
N GLU A 153 -14.93 -8.90 1.71
CA GLU A 153 -15.08 -8.74 0.26
C GLU A 153 -14.67 -7.33 -0.18
N ARG A 154 -15.09 -6.28 0.56
CA ARG A 154 -14.66 -4.89 0.27
C ARG A 154 -13.15 -4.74 0.31
N GLN A 155 -12.49 -5.35 1.28
CA GLN A 155 -11.03 -5.28 1.40
C GLN A 155 -10.34 -6.00 0.23
N ARG A 156 -10.85 -7.16 -0.20
CA ARG A 156 -10.34 -7.83 -1.41
C ARG A 156 -10.54 -6.98 -2.67
N VAL A 157 -11.69 -6.30 -2.82
CA VAL A 157 -11.91 -5.34 -3.93
C VAL A 157 -10.86 -4.22 -3.90
N ALA A 158 -10.51 -3.69 -2.72
CA ALA A 158 -9.45 -2.69 -2.60
C ALA A 158 -8.07 -3.22 -3.03
N VAL A 159 -7.77 -4.50 -2.76
CA VAL A 159 -6.56 -5.16 -3.26
C VAL A 159 -6.59 -5.28 -4.80
N ALA A 160 -7.69 -5.74 -5.40
CA ALA A 160 -7.82 -5.81 -6.85
C ALA A 160 -7.68 -4.42 -7.52
N ARG A 161 -8.29 -3.39 -6.91
CA ARG A 161 -8.14 -2.00 -7.36
C ARG A 161 -6.68 -1.54 -7.32
N ALA A 162 -5.96 -1.87 -6.27
CA ALA A 162 -4.55 -1.51 -6.14
C ALA A 162 -3.67 -2.15 -7.24
N LEU A 163 -4.08 -3.30 -7.80
CA LEU A 163 -3.32 -4.08 -8.78
C LEU A 163 -3.69 -3.79 -10.24
N ILE A 164 -4.68 -2.94 -10.52
CA ILE A 164 -5.20 -2.76 -11.88
C ILE A 164 -4.15 -2.28 -12.88
N ASN A 165 -3.25 -1.39 -12.45
CA ASN A 165 -2.18 -0.83 -13.27
C ASN A 165 -0.86 -1.63 -13.21
N ASN A 166 -0.86 -2.85 -12.65
CA ASN A 166 0.34 -3.67 -12.46
C ASN A 166 1.48 -2.93 -11.72
N PRO A 167 1.23 -2.41 -10.51
CA PRO A 167 2.24 -1.67 -9.76
C PRO A 167 3.43 -2.58 -9.41
N SER A 168 4.62 -1.99 -9.27
CA SER A 168 5.80 -2.71 -8.76
C SER A 168 5.83 -2.78 -7.23
N VAL A 169 5.11 -1.87 -6.56
CA VAL A 169 5.04 -1.76 -5.10
C VAL A 169 3.58 -1.78 -4.66
N LEU A 170 3.26 -2.61 -3.68
CA LEU A 170 1.98 -2.62 -2.97
C LEU A 170 2.20 -2.13 -1.55
N LEU A 171 1.61 -1.00 -1.20
CA LEU A 171 1.65 -0.39 0.12
C LEU A 171 0.34 -0.70 0.85
N ALA A 172 0.41 -1.41 1.98
CA ALA A 172 -0.75 -1.84 2.74
C ALA A 172 -0.72 -1.24 4.16
N ASP A 173 -1.66 -0.34 4.44
CA ASP A 173 -1.81 0.30 5.75
C ASP A 173 -2.89 -0.40 6.56
N GLU A 174 -2.50 -1.16 7.59
CA GLU A 174 -3.39 -1.92 8.48
C GLU A 174 -4.49 -2.68 7.71
N PRO A 175 -4.17 -3.46 6.67
CA PRO A 175 -5.16 -3.99 5.73
C PRO A 175 -6.15 -4.96 6.38
N THR A 176 -5.83 -5.49 7.56
CA THR A 176 -6.65 -6.44 8.33
C THR A 176 -7.35 -5.81 9.53
N GLY A 177 -7.10 -4.53 9.83
CA GLY A 177 -7.52 -3.90 11.08
C GLY A 177 -9.04 -3.79 11.30
N ALA A 178 -9.85 -3.92 10.24
CA ALA A 178 -11.30 -3.91 10.31
C ALA A 178 -11.95 -5.31 10.11
N LEU A 179 -11.14 -6.39 10.10
CA LEU A 179 -11.58 -7.74 9.80
C LEU A 179 -11.50 -8.64 11.04
N ASP A 180 -12.36 -9.66 11.08
CA ASP A 180 -12.20 -10.77 12.01
C ASP A 180 -10.97 -11.63 11.64
N GLN A 181 -10.53 -12.50 12.56
CA GLN A 181 -9.33 -13.31 12.41
C GLN A 181 -9.33 -14.20 11.16
N SER A 182 -10.49 -14.80 10.82
CA SER A 182 -10.61 -15.68 9.65
C SER A 182 -10.44 -14.91 8.35
N ASN A 183 -11.09 -13.74 8.23
CA ASN A 183 -10.95 -12.87 7.06
C ASN A 183 -9.57 -12.22 6.99
N SER A 184 -8.96 -11.90 8.14
CA SER A 184 -7.59 -11.40 8.22
C SER A 184 -6.60 -12.39 7.64
N ASN A 185 -6.65 -13.66 8.06
CA ASN A 185 -5.77 -14.71 7.55
C ASN A 185 -5.93 -14.88 6.03
N LYS A 186 -7.17 -14.97 5.54
CA LYS A 186 -7.44 -15.07 4.09
C LYS A 186 -6.89 -13.89 3.28
N LEU A 187 -6.94 -12.68 3.85
CA LEU A 187 -6.40 -11.49 3.18
C LEU A 187 -4.87 -11.52 3.15
N ILE A 188 -4.21 -11.91 4.24
CA ILE A 188 -2.75 -12.03 4.27
C ILE A 188 -2.26 -13.13 3.33
N ASP A 189 -2.93 -14.30 3.30
CA ASP A 189 -2.63 -15.37 2.35
C ASP A 189 -2.76 -14.88 0.90
N LEU A 190 -3.82 -14.12 0.60
CA LEU A 190 -4.02 -13.50 -0.71
C LEU A 190 -2.88 -12.53 -1.07
N LEU A 191 -2.49 -11.64 -0.14
CA LEU A 191 -1.40 -10.69 -0.37
C LEU A 191 -0.07 -11.39 -0.63
N ASN A 192 0.24 -12.44 0.11
CA ASN A 192 1.44 -13.26 -0.08
C ASN A 192 1.39 -14.01 -1.43
N GLN A 193 0.27 -14.61 -1.78
CA GLN A 193 0.08 -15.25 -3.07
C GLN A 193 0.29 -14.28 -4.25
N LEU A 194 -0.26 -13.06 -4.16
CA LEU A 194 -0.08 -12.03 -5.17
C LEU A 194 1.38 -11.54 -5.24
N ASN A 195 2.06 -11.40 -4.08
CA ASN A 195 3.49 -11.08 -4.05
C ASN A 195 4.31 -12.15 -4.78
N GLU A 196 4.07 -13.42 -4.53
CA GLU A 196 4.80 -14.54 -5.14
C GLU A 196 4.49 -14.70 -6.64
N GLN A 197 3.22 -14.66 -7.02
CA GLN A 197 2.81 -14.91 -8.41
C GLN A 197 3.08 -13.73 -9.35
N LYS A 198 2.91 -12.50 -8.87
CA LYS A 198 3.06 -11.29 -9.70
C LYS A 198 4.43 -10.61 -9.51
N GLY A 199 5.22 -11.03 -8.52
CA GLY A 199 6.51 -10.41 -8.22
C GLY A 199 6.40 -8.97 -7.69
N VAL A 200 5.20 -8.54 -7.25
CA VAL A 200 5.00 -7.21 -6.67
C VAL A 200 5.69 -7.13 -5.31
N THR A 201 6.44 -6.07 -5.05
CA THR A 201 7.04 -5.83 -3.73
C THR A 201 5.97 -5.39 -2.75
N LEU A 202 5.79 -6.10 -1.66
CA LEU A 202 4.78 -5.79 -0.63
C LEU A 202 5.45 -5.14 0.59
N LEU A 203 4.97 -3.94 0.94
CA LEU A 203 5.29 -3.29 2.21
C LEU A 203 4.00 -3.08 3.00
N MET A 204 3.87 -3.75 4.13
CA MET A 204 2.69 -3.68 4.99
C MET A 204 3.06 -3.03 6.32
N VAL A 205 2.24 -2.11 6.79
CA VAL A 205 2.33 -1.64 8.18
C VAL A 205 1.16 -2.22 8.97
N THR A 206 1.43 -2.68 10.19
CA THR A 206 0.42 -3.31 11.04
C THR A 206 0.82 -3.28 12.52
N HIS A 207 -0.18 -3.36 13.41
CA HIS A 207 0.04 -3.64 14.82
C HIS A 207 -0.07 -5.14 15.17
N SER A 208 -0.45 -5.99 14.19
CA SER A 208 -0.61 -7.43 14.36
C SER A 208 0.70 -8.17 14.13
N GLU A 209 1.34 -8.64 15.19
CA GLU A 209 2.50 -9.53 15.12
C GLU A 209 2.21 -10.81 14.33
N HIS A 210 0.97 -11.33 14.44
CA HIS A 210 0.55 -12.50 13.69
C HIS A 210 0.63 -12.26 12.17
N SER A 211 0.13 -11.11 11.69
CA SER A 211 0.19 -10.75 10.28
C SER A 211 1.63 -10.48 9.83
N ALA A 212 2.43 -9.82 10.67
CA ALA A 212 3.82 -9.52 10.36
C ALA A 212 4.68 -10.79 10.25
N ASN A 213 4.41 -11.80 11.09
CA ASN A 213 5.13 -13.08 11.07
C ASN A 213 4.90 -13.91 9.79
N GLN A 214 3.93 -13.54 8.96
CA GLN A 214 3.69 -14.15 7.66
C GLN A 214 4.45 -13.47 6.51
N MET A 215 5.17 -12.36 6.77
CA MET A 215 6.02 -11.68 5.78
C MET A 215 7.46 -12.22 5.83
N LYS A 216 8.20 -12.04 4.73
CA LYS A 216 9.62 -12.50 4.63
C LYS A 216 10.53 -11.75 5.60
N HIS A 217 10.28 -10.45 5.78
CA HIS A 217 11.06 -9.59 6.69
C HIS A 217 10.11 -8.80 7.57
N ALA A 218 10.55 -8.53 8.79
CA ALA A 218 9.83 -7.71 9.75
C ALA A 218 10.76 -6.65 10.37
N TYR A 219 10.26 -5.43 10.47
CA TYR A 219 10.90 -4.29 11.13
C TYR A 219 10.01 -3.77 12.23
N HIS A 220 10.61 -3.21 13.26
CA HIS A 220 9.89 -2.55 14.35
C HIS A 220 10.16 -1.05 14.34
N LEU A 221 9.10 -0.25 14.22
CA LEU A 221 9.15 1.21 14.33
C LEU A 221 8.70 1.61 15.73
N ASN A 222 9.63 2.07 16.53
CA ASN A 222 9.38 2.54 17.89
C ASN A 222 10.25 3.76 18.22
N ASP A 223 9.67 4.75 18.91
CA ASP A 223 10.34 5.98 19.30
C ASP A 223 11.12 6.65 18.16
N GLY A 224 10.52 6.65 16.98
CA GLY A 224 11.08 7.24 15.77
C GLY A 224 12.21 6.46 15.10
N ASN A 225 12.58 5.27 15.60
CA ASN A 225 13.63 4.42 15.07
C ASN A 225 13.07 3.16 14.41
N LEU A 226 13.65 2.76 13.29
CA LEU A 226 13.29 1.53 12.57
C LEU A 226 14.38 0.48 12.75
N ASN A 227 14.04 -0.65 13.35
CA ASN A 227 14.97 -1.74 13.62
C ASN A 227 14.50 -3.03 12.95
N GLN A 228 15.40 -3.75 12.29
CA GLN A 228 15.08 -5.04 11.72
C GLN A 228 14.91 -6.08 12.85
N GLN A 229 13.82 -6.86 12.79
CA GLN A 229 13.55 -7.96 13.71
C GLN A 229 13.93 -9.31 13.09
N ARG A 230 13.73 -9.43 11.77
CA ARG A 230 13.98 -10.70 11.03
C ARG A 230 14.31 -10.41 9.57
#